data_89d6e616579ec888c6ba6dfd253efca7
#
_entry.id   89d6e616579ec888c6ba6dfd253efca7
#
_cell.length_a   1.000
_cell.length_b   1.000
_cell.length_c   1.000
_cell.angle_alpha   90.00
_cell.angle_beta   90.00
_cell.angle_gamma   90.00
#
_symmetry.space_group_name_H-M   'P 1'
#
loop_
_entity.id
_entity.type
_entity.pdbx_description
1 polymer ?
#
loop_
_entity_poly.entity_id
_entity_poly.type
_entity_poly.pdbx_seq_one_letter_code
_entity_poly.pdbx_strand_id
1 'polypeptide(L)'
;LEAALETARANTGVARAALEDALAKDDATQKTSGAIYRAQLKKARADFEVAKYNLDNASIKAPVSGTVVRVTVQAGENVSFGQTILSICDLQQSYITANIDEQDIDRIKPGQWVEINIDAYPGQTIYGQVDSIGGTAQSVFSIISTESTSGNYTKVSQRLPIKIVPEKGKLLLRPGMSA
;
A
#
# COMPACT_ATOMS: atom_id res chain seq x y z
N LEU A 1 -8.60 -0.76 -21.98
CA LEU A 1 -7.48 -1.53 -21.42
C LEU A 1 -6.80 -2.40 -22.50
N GLU A 2 -7.60 -3.18 -23.28
CA GLU A 2 -7.07 -4.05 -24.34
C GLU A 2 -6.29 -3.28 -25.39
N ALA A 3 -6.79 -2.13 -25.87
CA ALA A 3 -6.10 -1.29 -26.85
C ALA A 3 -4.76 -0.75 -26.32
N ALA A 4 -4.67 -0.36 -25.05
CA ALA A 4 -3.42 0.09 -24.44
C ALA A 4 -2.39 -1.05 -24.31
N LEU A 5 -2.85 -2.25 -23.97
CA LEU A 5 -2.01 -3.45 -23.89
C LEU A 5 -1.48 -3.86 -25.29
N GLU A 6 -2.34 -3.78 -26.30
CA GLU A 6 -1.98 -4.07 -27.68
C GLU A 6 -0.94 -3.06 -28.21
N THR A 7 -1.14 -1.77 -27.93
CA THR A 7 -0.15 -0.72 -28.26
C THR A 7 1.19 -0.96 -27.56
N ALA A 8 1.19 -1.32 -26.28
CA ALA A 8 2.40 -1.62 -25.52
C ALA A 8 3.13 -2.84 -26.08
N ARG A 9 2.40 -3.89 -26.47
CA ARG A 9 2.96 -5.08 -27.14
C ARG A 9 3.57 -4.74 -28.50
N ALA A 10 2.88 -3.94 -29.32
CA ALA A 10 3.38 -3.49 -30.60
C ALA A 10 4.68 -2.68 -30.44
N ASN A 11 4.73 -1.73 -29.50
CA ASN A 11 5.92 -0.95 -29.20
C ASN A 11 7.10 -1.82 -28.73
N THR A 12 6.83 -2.83 -27.90
CA THR A 12 7.86 -3.79 -27.49
C THR A 12 8.39 -4.59 -28.66
N GLY A 13 7.52 -5.02 -29.58
CA GLY A 13 7.89 -5.71 -30.80
C GLY A 13 8.80 -4.87 -31.71
N VAL A 14 8.45 -3.61 -31.91
CA VAL A 14 9.27 -2.66 -32.69
C VAL A 14 10.64 -2.42 -32.05
N ALA A 15 10.66 -2.20 -30.74
CA ALA A 15 11.91 -1.99 -30.00
C ALA A 15 12.82 -3.22 -30.03
N ARG A 16 12.24 -4.43 -29.95
CA ARG A 16 12.97 -5.69 -30.09
C ARG A 16 13.58 -5.86 -31.46
N ALA A 17 12.82 -5.62 -32.52
CA ALA A 17 13.32 -5.70 -33.90
C ALA A 17 14.46 -4.70 -34.13
N ALA A 18 14.37 -3.48 -33.63
CA ALA A 18 15.42 -2.48 -33.68
C ALA A 18 16.71 -2.91 -32.95
N LEU A 19 16.55 -3.57 -31.79
CA LEU A 19 17.68 -4.14 -31.05
C LEU A 19 18.36 -5.27 -31.81
N GLU A 20 17.58 -6.19 -32.41
CA GLU A 20 18.10 -7.30 -33.22
C GLU A 20 18.86 -6.79 -34.49
N ASP A 21 18.34 -5.77 -35.17
CA ASP A 21 19.00 -5.13 -36.29
C ASP A 21 20.32 -4.42 -35.87
N ALA A 22 20.30 -3.72 -34.73
CA ALA A 22 21.48 -3.07 -34.18
C ALA A 22 22.58 -4.08 -33.77
N LEU A 23 22.20 -5.24 -33.21
CA LEU A 23 23.12 -6.33 -32.89
C LEU A 23 23.75 -6.94 -34.14
N ALA A 24 22.95 -7.19 -35.19
CA ALA A 24 23.44 -7.74 -36.44
C ALA A 24 24.44 -6.79 -37.14
N LYS A 25 24.24 -5.48 -37.06
CA LYS A 25 25.16 -4.46 -37.59
C LYS A 25 26.45 -4.34 -36.79
N ASP A 26 26.41 -4.52 -35.47
CA ASP A 26 27.62 -4.51 -34.60
C ASP A 26 28.56 -5.65 -34.96
N ASP A 27 28.02 -6.83 -35.21
CA ASP A 27 28.81 -8.03 -35.59
C ASP A 27 29.47 -7.91 -36.95
N ALA A 28 28.83 -7.23 -37.92
CA ALA A 28 29.32 -7.07 -39.27
C ALA A 28 30.43 -6.00 -39.46
N THR A 29 30.58 -5.06 -38.50
CA THR A 29 31.36 -3.82 -38.75
C THR A 29 32.44 -3.52 -37.70
N GLN A 30 32.87 -4.51 -36.93
CA GLN A 30 33.83 -4.34 -35.80
C GLN A 30 35.18 -3.63 -36.18
N LYS A 31 35.47 -3.39 -37.46
CA LYS A 31 36.77 -2.86 -37.88
C LYS A 31 36.86 -1.34 -38.11
N THR A 32 35.77 -0.62 -38.36
CA THR A 32 35.91 0.77 -38.81
C THR A 32 34.97 1.82 -38.13
N SER A 33 33.90 1.42 -37.49
CA SER A 33 32.92 2.37 -36.94
C SER A 33 32.36 1.95 -35.59
N GLY A 34 33.11 1.19 -34.81
CA GLY A 34 32.65 0.53 -33.58
C GLY A 34 32.01 1.44 -32.51
N ALA A 35 32.40 2.72 -32.43
CA ALA A 35 31.86 3.65 -31.47
C ALA A 35 30.41 4.05 -31.79
N ILE A 36 30.10 4.28 -33.06
CA ILE A 36 28.76 4.69 -33.51
C ILE A 36 27.77 3.52 -33.33
N TYR A 37 28.17 2.33 -33.74
CA TYR A 37 27.33 1.14 -33.61
C TYR A 37 27.11 0.76 -32.13
N ARG A 38 28.11 0.90 -31.29
CA ARG A 38 27.95 0.71 -29.83
C ARG A 38 26.98 1.73 -29.23
N ALA A 39 27.02 2.99 -29.66
CA ALA A 39 26.08 4.02 -29.22
C ALA A 39 24.64 3.68 -29.70
N GLN A 40 24.48 3.25 -30.95
CA GLN A 40 23.18 2.82 -31.47
C GLN A 40 22.65 1.58 -30.74
N LEU A 41 23.48 0.60 -30.46
CA LEU A 41 23.13 -0.58 -29.69
C LEU A 41 22.69 -0.20 -28.27
N LYS A 42 23.44 0.69 -27.59
CA LYS A 42 23.09 1.19 -26.28
C LYS A 42 21.74 1.90 -26.30
N LYS A 43 21.48 2.73 -27.32
CA LYS A 43 20.20 3.39 -27.51
C LYS A 43 19.07 2.38 -27.72
N ALA A 44 19.22 1.42 -28.62
CA ALA A 44 18.21 0.41 -28.91
C ALA A 44 17.90 -0.46 -27.68
N ARG A 45 18.91 -0.78 -26.86
CA ARG A 45 18.70 -1.47 -25.59
C ARG A 45 17.91 -0.62 -24.60
N ALA A 46 18.23 0.67 -24.47
CA ALA A 46 17.50 1.58 -23.60
C ALA A 46 16.02 1.72 -24.06
N ASP A 47 15.79 1.88 -25.37
CA ASP A 47 14.44 1.98 -25.92
C ASP A 47 13.64 0.68 -25.67
N PHE A 48 14.28 -0.48 -25.82
CA PHE A 48 13.68 -1.78 -25.49
C PHE A 48 13.33 -1.91 -24.01
N GLU A 49 14.23 -1.53 -23.10
CA GLU A 49 13.96 -1.56 -21.66
C GLU A 49 12.80 -0.63 -21.26
N VAL A 50 12.71 0.56 -21.87
CA VAL A 50 11.58 1.47 -21.67
C VAL A 50 10.27 0.84 -22.19
N ALA A 51 10.28 0.26 -23.39
CA ALA A 51 9.08 -0.38 -23.92
C ALA A 51 8.65 -1.59 -23.08
N LYS A 52 9.59 -2.38 -22.59
CA LYS A 52 9.35 -3.50 -21.69
C LYS A 52 8.77 -3.02 -20.35
N TYR A 53 9.35 -1.99 -19.74
CA TYR A 53 8.86 -1.39 -18.53
C TYR A 53 7.40 -0.91 -18.67
N ASN A 54 7.08 -0.25 -19.78
CA ASN A 54 5.72 0.19 -20.09
C ASN A 54 4.75 -0.98 -20.25
N LEU A 55 5.20 -2.07 -20.87
CA LEU A 55 4.39 -3.29 -21.01
C LEU A 55 4.15 -3.96 -19.65
N ASP A 56 5.17 -4.07 -18.81
CA ASP A 56 5.06 -4.66 -17.48
C ASP A 56 4.10 -3.83 -16.61
N ASN A 57 4.16 -2.51 -16.69
CA ASN A 57 3.26 -1.59 -15.98
C ASN A 57 1.82 -1.57 -16.53
N ALA A 58 1.58 -2.03 -17.74
CA ALA A 58 0.23 -2.19 -18.28
C ALA A 58 -0.56 -3.32 -17.59
N SER A 59 0.13 -4.20 -16.86
CA SER A 59 -0.48 -5.28 -16.08
C SER A 59 -0.24 -5.05 -14.59
N ILE A 60 -1.22 -4.49 -13.91
CA ILE A 60 -1.14 -4.20 -12.47
C ILE A 60 -1.41 -5.50 -11.70
N LYS A 61 -0.46 -5.89 -10.86
CA LYS A 61 -0.55 -7.09 -10.00
C LYS A 61 -0.61 -6.69 -8.55
N ALA A 62 -1.34 -7.48 -7.76
CA ALA A 62 -1.35 -7.31 -6.32
C ALA A 62 0.03 -7.62 -5.73
N PRO A 63 0.65 -6.70 -4.97
CA PRO A 63 1.96 -6.93 -4.35
C PRO A 63 1.88 -7.89 -3.15
N VAL A 64 0.71 -8.06 -2.57
CA VAL A 64 0.45 -8.89 -1.40
C VAL A 64 -0.79 -9.75 -1.60
N SER A 65 -0.84 -10.88 -0.92
CA SER A 65 -2.06 -11.69 -0.82
C SER A 65 -3.01 -11.06 0.20
N GLY A 66 -4.31 -11.09 -0.08
CA GLY A 66 -5.29 -10.50 0.83
C GLY A 66 -6.69 -10.42 0.22
N THR A 67 -7.58 -9.77 0.93
CA THR A 67 -8.96 -9.52 0.49
C THR A 67 -9.09 -8.10 -0.05
N VAL A 68 -9.74 -7.96 -1.21
CA VAL A 68 -10.07 -6.64 -1.77
C VAL A 68 -11.17 -6.01 -0.90
N VAL A 69 -10.84 -4.91 -0.25
CA VAL A 69 -11.77 -4.18 0.65
C VAL A 69 -12.46 -3.02 -0.04
N ARG A 70 -11.84 -2.47 -1.07
CA ARG A 70 -12.40 -1.37 -1.85
C ARG A 70 -11.92 -1.43 -3.28
N VAL A 71 -12.81 -1.19 -4.23
CA VAL A 71 -12.50 -0.94 -5.64
C VAL A 71 -12.90 0.51 -5.92
N THR A 72 -11.98 1.30 -6.44
CA THR A 72 -12.17 2.76 -6.62
C THR A 72 -12.47 3.12 -8.08
N VAL A 73 -12.10 2.23 -9.03
CA VAL A 73 -12.24 2.47 -10.47
C VAL A 73 -13.06 1.36 -11.13
N GLN A 74 -13.73 1.68 -12.22
CA GLN A 74 -14.52 0.73 -12.99
C GLN A 74 -13.81 0.35 -14.30
N ALA A 75 -14.17 -0.81 -14.86
CA ALA A 75 -13.66 -1.21 -16.17
C ALA A 75 -14.09 -0.20 -17.25
N GLY A 76 -13.13 0.24 -18.07
CA GLY A 76 -13.33 1.28 -19.10
C GLY A 76 -13.00 2.71 -18.63
N GLU A 77 -12.68 2.90 -17.37
CA GLU A 77 -12.29 4.19 -16.80
C GLU A 77 -10.80 4.48 -17.05
N ASN A 78 -10.47 5.74 -17.34
CA ASN A 78 -9.09 6.17 -17.45
C ASN A 78 -8.49 6.38 -16.07
N VAL A 79 -7.32 5.78 -15.85
CA VAL A 79 -6.56 5.91 -14.60
C VAL A 79 -5.31 6.75 -14.81
N SER A 80 -5.00 7.61 -13.84
CA SER A 80 -3.81 8.45 -13.85
C SER A 80 -2.71 7.83 -12.99
N PHE A 81 -1.47 8.24 -13.24
CA PHE A 81 -0.33 7.82 -12.42
C PHE A 81 -0.55 8.23 -10.95
N GLY A 82 -0.34 7.28 -10.04
CA GLY A 82 -0.56 7.50 -8.60
C GLY A 82 -2.02 7.38 -8.14
N GLN A 83 -2.97 7.11 -9.03
CA GLN A 83 -4.36 6.90 -8.66
C GLN A 83 -4.54 5.53 -8.00
N THR A 84 -5.27 5.52 -6.88
CA THR A 84 -5.65 4.27 -6.21
C THR A 84 -6.72 3.55 -7.03
N ILE A 85 -6.45 2.32 -7.43
CA ILE A 85 -7.37 1.47 -8.20
C ILE A 85 -8.20 0.61 -7.26
N LEU A 86 -7.55 -0.04 -6.30
CA LEU A 86 -8.17 -0.89 -5.30
C LEU A 86 -7.34 -0.93 -4.02
N SER A 87 -7.97 -1.32 -2.93
CA SER A 87 -7.30 -1.53 -1.64
C SER A 87 -7.39 -3.00 -1.25
N ILE A 88 -6.25 -3.58 -0.92
CA ILE A 88 -6.13 -4.97 -0.44
C ILE A 88 -5.72 -4.94 1.02
N CYS A 89 -6.36 -5.75 1.83
CA CYS A 89 -6.05 -5.90 3.24
C CYS A 89 -5.85 -7.38 3.58
N ASP A 90 -4.82 -7.67 4.38
CA ASP A 90 -4.66 -8.99 4.99
C ASP A 90 -5.49 -9.04 6.28
N LEU A 91 -6.62 -9.70 6.21
CA LEU A 91 -7.54 -9.83 7.35
C LEU A 91 -6.99 -10.73 8.48
N GLN A 92 -5.93 -11.51 8.22
CA GLN A 92 -5.30 -12.34 9.23
C GLN A 92 -4.37 -11.57 10.16
N GLN A 93 -3.94 -10.38 9.74
CA GLN A 93 -3.10 -9.47 10.52
C GLN A 93 -3.88 -8.27 11.06
N SER A 94 -5.19 -8.43 11.26
CA SER A 94 -6.01 -7.38 11.84
C SER A 94 -5.64 -7.14 13.31
N TYR A 95 -5.71 -5.89 13.73
CA TYR A 95 -5.51 -5.48 15.11
C TYR A 95 -6.60 -4.48 15.50
N ILE A 96 -6.80 -4.32 16.78
CA ILE A 96 -7.76 -3.37 17.35
C ILE A 96 -6.97 -2.22 17.98
N THR A 97 -7.41 -1.00 17.71
CA THR A 97 -6.87 0.19 18.37
C THR A 97 -7.88 0.66 19.39
N ALA A 98 -7.50 0.63 20.67
CA ALA A 98 -8.29 1.22 21.73
C ALA A 98 -7.60 2.50 22.22
N ASN A 99 -8.41 3.53 22.50
CA ASN A 99 -7.91 4.82 23.00
C ASN A 99 -8.18 4.89 24.50
N ILE A 100 -7.10 4.90 25.29
CA ILE A 100 -7.15 4.89 26.76
C ILE A 100 -6.78 6.26 27.28
N ASP A 101 -7.46 6.72 28.31
CA ASP A 101 -7.15 7.98 28.97
C ASP A 101 -5.75 7.91 29.63
N GLU A 102 -4.98 9.00 29.53
CA GLU A 102 -3.61 9.08 30.06
C GLU A 102 -3.51 8.68 31.54
N GLN A 103 -4.55 8.92 32.32
CA GLN A 103 -4.58 8.62 33.73
C GLN A 103 -4.61 7.11 34.08
N ASP A 104 -5.07 6.30 33.09
CA ASP A 104 -5.22 4.85 33.28
C ASP A 104 -4.12 4.04 32.59
N ILE A 105 -3.23 4.72 31.85
CA ILE A 105 -2.20 4.05 31.04
C ILE A 105 -1.20 3.24 31.86
N ASP A 106 -0.89 3.68 33.07
CA ASP A 106 0.04 2.99 33.98
C ASP A 106 -0.45 1.60 34.45
N ARG A 107 -1.75 1.36 34.32
CA ARG A 107 -2.38 0.08 34.66
C ARG A 107 -2.30 -0.93 33.54
N ILE A 108 -1.98 -0.48 32.34
CA ILE A 108 -1.94 -1.32 31.14
C ILE A 108 -0.48 -1.67 30.82
N LYS A 109 -0.24 -2.95 30.61
CA LYS A 109 1.09 -3.45 30.28
C LYS A 109 1.05 -4.26 28.98
N PRO A 110 2.07 -4.14 28.13
CA PRO A 110 2.24 -5.05 27.01
C PRO A 110 2.20 -6.52 27.49
N GLY A 111 1.51 -7.37 26.73
CA GLY A 111 1.30 -8.76 27.10
C GLY A 111 0.06 -9.02 27.98
N GLN A 112 -0.65 -8.01 28.43
CA GLN A 112 -1.87 -8.18 29.20
C GLN A 112 -3.01 -8.72 28.33
N TRP A 113 -3.76 -9.67 28.85
CA TRP A 113 -4.96 -10.19 28.22
C TRP A 113 -6.13 -9.23 28.36
N VAL A 114 -6.90 -9.08 27.30
CA VAL A 114 -8.09 -8.24 27.25
C VAL A 114 -9.24 -9.03 26.64
N GLU A 115 -10.43 -8.72 27.11
CA GLU A 115 -11.69 -9.22 26.60
C GLU A 115 -12.23 -8.21 25.60
N ILE A 116 -12.64 -8.70 24.42
CA ILE A 116 -13.08 -7.86 23.30
C ILE A 116 -14.49 -8.28 22.94
N ASN A 117 -15.40 -7.33 22.98
CA ASN A 117 -16.79 -7.50 22.57
C ASN A 117 -16.99 -6.67 21.29
N ILE A 118 -17.38 -7.33 20.21
CA ILE A 118 -17.56 -6.68 18.90
C ILE A 118 -19.06 -6.51 18.66
N ASP A 119 -19.49 -5.30 18.35
CA ASP A 119 -20.89 -4.98 18.12
C ASP A 119 -21.53 -5.81 16.99
N ALA A 120 -20.73 -6.16 15.98
CA ALA A 120 -21.19 -7.00 14.85
C ALA A 120 -21.47 -8.47 15.23
N TYR A 121 -20.97 -8.94 16.39
CA TYR A 121 -21.13 -10.33 16.85
C TYR A 121 -21.63 -10.37 18.31
N PRO A 122 -22.87 -9.96 18.56
CA PRO A 122 -23.42 -9.90 19.92
C PRO A 122 -23.41 -11.28 20.58
N GLY A 123 -22.92 -11.32 21.84
CA GLY A 123 -22.84 -12.55 22.61
C GLY A 123 -21.60 -13.42 22.31
N GLN A 124 -20.67 -12.95 21.47
CA GLN A 124 -19.39 -13.61 21.24
C GLN A 124 -18.25 -12.74 21.78
N THR A 125 -17.56 -13.25 22.76
CA THR A 125 -16.38 -12.62 23.34
C THR A 125 -15.14 -13.16 22.68
N ILE A 126 -14.22 -12.28 22.28
CA ILE A 126 -12.90 -12.62 21.76
C ILE A 126 -11.87 -12.19 22.80
N TYR A 127 -10.83 -12.96 22.94
CA TYR A 127 -9.68 -12.59 23.74
C TYR A 127 -8.57 -12.05 22.85
N GLY A 128 -7.84 -11.08 23.36
CA GLY A 128 -6.69 -10.50 22.69
C GLY A 128 -5.60 -10.14 23.68
N GLN A 129 -4.47 -9.74 23.18
CA GLN A 129 -3.32 -9.36 23.98
C GLN A 129 -2.87 -7.96 23.60
N VAL A 130 -2.55 -7.13 24.59
CA VAL A 130 -1.93 -5.81 24.35
C VAL A 130 -0.55 -6.03 23.74
N ASP A 131 -0.37 -5.59 22.50
CA ASP A 131 0.88 -5.69 21.75
C ASP A 131 1.80 -4.52 22.10
N SER A 132 1.27 -3.30 21.98
CA SER A 132 2.06 -2.09 22.22
C SER A 132 1.19 -0.92 22.66
N ILE A 133 1.81 -0.01 23.36
CA ILE A 133 1.22 1.26 23.82
C ILE A 133 1.83 2.35 22.96
N GLY A 134 1.01 3.17 22.32
CA GLY A 134 1.48 4.29 21.50
C GLY A 134 2.23 5.30 22.34
N GLY A 135 3.43 5.68 21.93
CA GLY A 135 4.29 6.63 22.65
C GLY A 135 3.83 8.09 22.57
N THR A 136 2.76 8.40 21.82
CA THR A 136 2.31 9.76 21.57
C THR A 136 0.81 9.85 21.59
N ALA A 137 0.26 10.83 22.31
CA ALA A 137 -1.16 11.09 22.33
C ALA A 137 -1.66 11.48 20.93
N GLN A 138 -2.84 11.01 20.56
CA GLN A 138 -3.42 11.21 19.23
C GLN A 138 -3.68 12.70 18.93
N SER A 139 -3.85 13.53 19.94
CA SER A 139 -4.02 14.98 19.85
C SER A 139 -2.82 15.71 19.27
N VAL A 140 -1.60 15.16 19.38
CA VAL A 140 -0.36 15.78 18.84
C VAL A 140 -0.35 15.77 17.32
N PHE A 141 -1.04 14.83 16.67
CA PHE A 141 -1.15 14.72 15.20
C PHE A 141 -2.41 15.38 14.63
N SER A 142 -3.25 15.98 15.48
CA SER A 142 -4.43 16.72 15.01
C SER A 142 -3.99 18.06 14.43
N ILE A 143 -4.16 18.24 13.13
CA ILE A 143 -3.85 19.48 12.41
C ILE A 143 -4.80 20.63 12.80
N ILE A 144 -5.92 20.31 13.43
CA ILE A 144 -6.89 21.30 13.90
C ILE A 144 -6.64 21.53 15.39
N SER A 145 -5.81 22.51 15.70
CA SER A 145 -5.72 23.07 17.04
C SER A 145 -7.02 23.82 17.31
N THR A 146 -7.91 23.25 18.12
CA THR A 146 -9.02 24.01 18.70
C THR A 146 -8.46 24.90 19.80
N GLU A 147 -7.76 25.96 19.41
CA GLU A 147 -7.47 27.06 20.32
C GLU A 147 -8.80 27.77 20.59
N SER A 148 -9.42 27.42 21.70
CA SER A 148 -10.56 28.16 22.25
C SER A 148 -10.04 29.51 22.73
N THR A 149 -10.36 30.57 21.97
CA THR A 149 -10.00 31.97 22.25
C THR A 149 -10.74 32.55 23.48
N SER A 150 -11.47 31.74 24.24
CA SER A 150 -12.10 32.13 25.49
C SER A 150 -11.40 31.46 26.67
N GLY A 151 -10.85 32.25 27.55
CA GLY A 151 -9.95 31.94 28.66
C GLY A 151 -10.43 30.96 29.74
N ASN A 152 -11.15 29.90 29.41
CA ASN A 152 -11.46 28.79 30.26
C ASN A 152 -10.47 27.63 29.95
N TYR A 153 -9.48 27.49 30.80
CA TYR A 153 -8.57 26.38 30.82
C TYR A 153 -9.30 25.12 31.33
N THR A 154 -9.98 24.42 30.45
CA THR A 154 -10.44 23.05 30.73
C THR A 154 -9.27 22.13 30.37
N LYS A 155 -8.73 21.41 31.37
CA LYS A 155 -7.74 20.35 31.14
C LYS A 155 -8.37 19.27 30.28
N VAL A 156 -8.01 19.23 29.01
CA VAL A 156 -8.45 18.19 28.07
C VAL A 156 -7.69 16.92 28.41
N SER A 157 -8.40 15.87 28.80
CA SER A 157 -7.81 14.54 28.99
C SER A 157 -7.27 14.04 27.66
N GLN A 158 -5.99 13.70 27.62
CA GLN A 158 -5.36 13.14 26.45
C GLN A 158 -5.56 11.62 26.40
N ARG A 159 -5.75 11.07 25.19
CA ARG A 159 -5.92 9.64 24.98
C ARG A 159 -4.74 9.07 24.22
N LEU A 160 -4.21 7.96 24.71
CA LEU A 160 -3.15 7.22 24.08
C LEU A 160 -3.72 5.99 23.37
N PRO A 161 -3.34 5.75 22.11
CA PRO A 161 -3.75 4.55 21.38
C PRO A 161 -2.96 3.34 21.90
N ILE A 162 -3.64 2.26 22.21
CA ILE A 162 -3.05 0.96 22.44
C ILE A 162 -3.41 0.02 21.30
N LYS A 163 -2.47 -0.83 20.92
CA LYS A 163 -2.66 -1.84 19.90
C LYS A 163 -2.90 -3.18 20.55
N ILE A 164 -4.02 -3.80 20.22
CA ILE A 164 -4.43 -5.10 20.73
C ILE A 164 -4.47 -6.07 19.57
N VAL A 165 -3.79 -7.19 19.72
CA VAL A 165 -3.80 -8.28 18.72
C VAL A 165 -4.80 -9.33 19.22
N PRO A 166 -5.90 -9.56 18.50
CA PRO A 166 -6.86 -10.59 18.86
C PRO A 166 -6.27 -11.97 18.67
N GLU A 167 -6.68 -12.92 19.51
CA GLU A 167 -6.36 -14.32 19.33
C GLU A 167 -6.95 -14.82 18.00
N LYS A 168 -6.18 -15.60 17.26
CA LYS A 168 -6.62 -16.15 15.97
C LYS A 168 -7.80 -17.09 16.19
N GLY A 169 -8.99 -16.58 15.94
CA GLY A 169 -10.26 -17.27 16.13
C GLY A 169 -11.03 -17.45 14.83
N LYS A 170 -12.24 -17.99 14.97
CA LYS A 170 -13.17 -18.23 13.85
C LYS A 170 -13.84 -16.95 13.33
N LEU A 171 -13.71 -15.81 14.02
CA LEU A 171 -14.37 -14.56 13.69
C LEU A 171 -13.54 -13.76 12.69
N LEU A 172 -14.17 -13.39 11.58
CA LEU A 172 -13.55 -12.56 10.56
C LEU A 172 -13.68 -11.08 10.94
N LEU A 173 -12.60 -10.51 11.46
CA LEU A 173 -12.54 -9.08 11.75
C LEU A 173 -12.33 -8.29 10.46
N ARG A 174 -13.19 -7.31 10.23
CA ARG A 174 -13.08 -6.42 9.06
C ARG A 174 -12.65 -5.03 9.50
N PRO A 175 -11.80 -4.33 8.72
CA PRO A 175 -11.44 -2.95 9.01
C PRO A 175 -12.68 -2.05 9.14
N GLY A 176 -12.69 -1.20 10.19
CA GLY A 176 -13.80 -0.29 10.48
C GLY A 176 -14.91 -0.86 11.36
N MET A 177 -14.76 -2.07 11.90
CA MET A 177 -15.65 -2.58 12.94
C MET A 177 -15.37 -1.89 14.28
N SER A 178 -16.44 -1.65 15.06
CA SER A 178 -16.36 -1.19 16.44
C SER A 178 -16.29 -2.38 17.40
N ALA A 179 -15.52 -2.22 18.46
CA ALA A 179 -15.32 -3.19 19.52
C ALA A 179 -15.25 -2.51 20.88
#